data_48d8e8ccbfa65f197056f66989d1108b
#
_entry.id   48d8e8ccbfa65f197056f66989d1108b
#
_cell.length_a   1.000
_cell.length_b   1.000
_cell.length_c   1.000
_cell.angle_alpha   90.00
_cell.angle_beta   90.00
_cell.angle_gamma   90.00
#
_symmetry.space_group_name_H-M   'P 1'
#
loop_
_entity.id
_entity.type
_entity.pdbx_description
1 polymer ?
#
loop_
_entity_poly.entity_id
_entity_poly.type
_entity_poly.pdbx_seq_one_letter_code
_entity_poly.pdbx_strand_id
1 'polypeptide(L)'
;PLFLKPELRRHYGEETSYGRGVITLLTFNVRSFYNDRGQWSFDGVTEVIRRVNPDIVCLQEFNRTSSKAEELDSLLSDYDRTVVMEGNRRDPVFPLALYTKYRILGKSHSILGPMKQDGQSVWVDLLVGDDTIRIFNNHLHSTAITVHDDKYLSEHQFLTDTAGGAKIKNIFRRFRDNSMLRAAQADTIARAIAATPGCKIV
;
A
#
# COMPACT_ATOMS: atom_id res chain seq x y z
N PRO A 1 12.53 15.54 -7.34
CA PRO A 1 11.19 15.05 -7.03
C PRO A 1 10.79 14.10 -8.14
N LEU A 2 10.94 12.80 -7.88
CA LEU A 2 10.33 11.77 -8.71
C LEU A 2 8.82 11.80 -8.41
N PHE A 3 8.15 12.84 -8.90
CA PHE A 3 6.73 12.75 -9.13
C PHE A 3 6.56 11.82 -10.32
N LEU A 4 6.32 10.56 -10.06
CA LEU A 4 5.59 9.75 -10.99
C LEU A 4 4.28 10.48 -11.24
N LYS A 5 4.21 11.26 -12.34
CA LYS A 5 2.92 11.59 -12.92
C LYS A 5 2.22 10.25 -13.07
N PRO A 6 0.99 10.08 -12.59
CA PRO A 6 0.22 8.91 -12.91
C PRO A 6 -0.02 8.95 -14.43
N GLU A 7 0.92 8.44 -15.20
CA GLU A 7 0.64 8.01 -16.54
C GLU A 7 -0.28 6.81 -16.37
N LEU A 8 -1.56 7.07 -16.46
CA LEU A 8 -2.55 6.06 -16.75
C LEU A 8 -2.14 5.42 -18.08
N ARG A 9 -1.25 4.45 -18.04
CA ARG A 9 -1.05 3.54 -19.17
C ARG A 9 -2.32 2.72 -19.25
N ARG A 10 -3.25 3.22 -20.06
CA ARG A 10 -4.30 2.37 -20.62
C ARG A 10 -3.58 1.37 -21.51
N HIS A 11 -3.25 0.21 -21.00
CA HIS A 11 -3.07 -0.95 -21.85
C HIS A 11 -4.46 -1.32 -22.35
N TYR A 12 -4.85 -0.73 -23.46
CA TYR A 12 -5.84 -1.36 -24.32
C TYR A 12 -5.13 -2.58 -24.91
N GLY A 13 -5.17 -3.70 -24.22
CA GLY A 13 -4.96 -4.99 -24.84
C GLY A 13 -6.08 -5.17 -25.86
N GLU A 14 -5.72 -5.59 -27.06
CA GLU A 14 -6.67 -6.12 -28.01
C GLU A 14 -7.59 -7.09 -27.28
N GLU A 15 -8.89 -7.00 -27.54
CA GLU A 15 -9.89 -7.96 -27.04
C GLU A 15 -9.52 -9.36 -27.54
N THR A 16 -8.65 -10.03 -26.79
CA THR A 16 -8.54 -11.47 -26.94
C THR A 16 -9.78 -12.04 -26.29
N SER A 17 -10.61 -12.66 -27.09
CA SER A 17 -11.88 -13.31 -26.78
C SER A 17 -11.75 -14.48 -25.79
N TYR A 18 -11.32 -14.19 -24.58
CA TYR A 18 -11.49 -15.07 -23.44
C TYR A 18 -12.63 -14.50 -22.62
N GLY A 19 -13.76 -15.23 -22.53
CA GLY A 19 -15.00 -14.84 -21.85
C GLY A 19 -14.86 -14.70 -20.33
N ARG A 20 -13.82 -14.07 -19.85
CA ARG A 20 -13.56 -13.69 -18.46
C ARG A 20 -13.33 -12.19 -18.41
N GLY A 21 -14.16 -11.49 -17.65
CA GLY A 21 -14.05 -10.05 -17.48
C GLY A 21 -12.66 -9.61 -16.97
N VAL A 22 -12.24 -8.42 -17.34
CA VAL A 22 -11.04 -7.77 -16.82
C VAL A 22 -11.33 -7.32 -15.40
N ILE A 23 -10.46 -7.63 -14.44
CA ILE A 23 -10.52 -7.16 -13.06
C ILE A 23 -9.65 -5.92 -12.95
N THR A 24 -10.22 -4.83 -12.47
CA THR A 24 -9.51 -3.58 -12.21
C THR A 24 -9.14 -3.48 -10.74
N LEU A 25 -7.82 -3.42 -10.46
CA LEU A 25 -7.30 -3.24 -9.10
C LEU A 25 -6.61 -1.89 -8.97
N LEU A 26 -6.99 -1.12 -7.95
CA LEU A 26 -6.33 0.11 -7.52
C LEU A 26 -5.58 -0.15 -6.22
N THR A 27 -4.29 0.18 -6.17
CA THR A 27 -3.51 0.19 -4.94
C THR A 27 -2.96 1.57 -4.65
N PHE A 28 -3.08 2.03 -3.40
CA PHE A 28 -2.73 3.40 -3.05
C PHE A 28 -2.32 3.53 -1.57
N ASN A 29 -1.09 4.01 -1.31
CA ASN A 29 -0.71 4.47 0.01
C ASN A 29 -1.31 5.86 0.23
N VAL A 30 -2.32 5.97 1.09
CA VAL A 30 -3.09 7.20 1.30
C VAL A 30 -2.51 8.09 2.39
N ARG A 31 -1.49 7.66 3.12
CA ARG A 31 -0.79 8.44 4.17
C ARG A 31 -1.76 9.14 5.13
N SER A 32 -2.74 8.41 5.64
CA SER A 32 -3.83 8.95 6.46
C SER A 32 -4.57 10.13 5.81
N PHE A 33 -4.60 10.18 4.48
CA PHE A 33 -5.18 11.23 3.62
C PHE A 33 -4.46 12.60 3.70
N TYR A 34 -3.16 12.59 3.96
CA TYR A 34 -2.34 13.79 3.87
C TYR A 34 -1.31 13.68 2.73
N ASN A 35 -1.17 14.74 1.95
CA ASN A 35 -0.12 14.83 0.92
C ASN A 35 1.26 15.16 1.54
N ASP A 36 2.30 15.24 0.71
CA ASP A 36 3.67 15.54 1.14
C ASP A 36 3.84 16.92 1.78
N ARG A 37 2.88 17.83 1.56
CA ARG A 37 2.86 19.16 2.15
C ARG A 37 2.04 19.22 3.45
N GLY A 38 1.58 18.07 3.95
CA GLY A 38 0.71 18.00 5.12
C GLY A 38 -0.71 18.54 4.88
N GLN A 39 -1.11 18.71 3.62
CA GLN A 39 -2.44 19.16 3.25
C GLN A 39 -3.36 17.95 3.06
N TRP A 40 -4.63 18.17 3.29
CA TRP A 40 -5.65 17.17 3.14
C TRP A 40 -5.83 16.75 1.68
N SER A 41 -5.80 15.45 1.39
CA SER A 41 -5.85 14.90 0.03
C SER A 41 -7.02 13.93 -0.19
N PHE A 42 -7.97 13.85 0.73
CA PHE A 42 -9.09 12.91 0.68
C PHE A 42 -9.91 13.05 -0.61
N ASP A 43 -10.27 14.29 -0.97
CA ASP A 43 -11.07 14.55 -2.15
C ASP A 43 -10.38 14.08 -3.44
N GLY A 44 -9.06 14.28 -3.54
CA GLY A 44 -8.28 13.78 -4.67
C GLY A 44 -8.23 12.26 -4.74
N VAL A 45 -8.10 11.58 -3.58
CA VAL A 45 -8.12 10.11 -3.51
C VAL A 45 -9.49 9.58 -3.93
N THR A 46 -10.57 10.14 -3.41
CA THR A 46 -11.94 9.71 -3.73
C THR A 46 -12.32 10.01 -5.17
N GLU A 47 -11.84 11.12 -5.74
CA GLU A 47 -12.00 11.42 -7.16
C GLU A 47 -11.35 10.36 -8.06
N VAL A 48 -10.12 9.93 -7.72
CA VAL A 48 -9.44 8.87 -8.46
C VAL A 48 -10.24 7.56 -8.37
N ILE A 49 -10.70 7.18 -7.17
CA ILE A 49 -11.50 5.96 -6.99
C ILE A 49 -12.79 6.04 -7.83
N ARG A 50 -13.53 7.15 -7.77
CA ARG A 50 -14.76 7.31 -8.58
C ARG A 50 -14.47 7.25 -10.09
N ARG A 51 -13.42 7.91 -10.54
CA ARG A 51 -13.07 7.96 -11.98
C ARG A 51 -12.64 6.61 -12.51
N VAL A 52 -11.85 5.86 -11.73
CA VAL A 52 -11.37 4.53 -12.13
C VAL A 52 -12.45 3.48 -11.96
N ASN A 53 -13.34 3.64 -10.95
CA ASN A 53 -14.38 2.69 -10.56
C ASN A 53 -13.85 1.26 -10.46
N PRO A 54 -12.76 1.03 -9.72
CA PRO A 54 -12.07 -0.26 -9.70
C PRO A 54 -12.94 -1.36 -9.07
N ASP A 55 -12.65 -2.61 -9.37
CA ASP A 55 -13.32 -3.76 -8.75
C ASP A 55 -12.74 -4.06 -7.37
N ILE A 56 -11.46 -3.70 -7.17
CA ILE A 56 -10.73 -3.92 -5.92
C ILE A 56 -9.92 -2.66 -5.60
N VAL A 57 -9.97 -2.20 -4.35
CA VAL A 57 -9.20 -1.06 -3.82
C VAL A 57 -8.36 -1.54 -2.64
N CYS A 58 -7.05 -1.46 -2.76
CA CYS A 58 -6.09 -1.75 -1.69
C CYS A 58 -5.47 -0.45 -1.18
N LEU A 59 -5.73 -0.11 0.07
CA LEU A 59 -5.19 1.09 0.70
C LEU A 59 -4.15 0.73 1.75
N GLN A 60 -3.05 1.48 1.79
CA GLN A 60 -2.03 1.42 2.82
C GLN A 60 -2.02 2.74 3.60
N GLU A 61 -1.59 2.71 4.86
CA GLU A 61 -1.63 3.84 5.79
C GLU A 61 -3.03 4.45 5.93
N PHE A 62 -4.05 3.60 5.92
CA PHE A 62 -5.45 3.98 6.03
C PHE A 62 -5.83 4.23 7.49
N ASN A 63 -5.97 5.49 7.89
CA ASN A 63 -6.35 5.84 9.26
C ASN A 63 -7.86 5.78 9.47
N ARG A 64 -8.33 4.71 10.11
CA ARG A 64 -9.76 4.48 10.38
C ARG A 64 -10.36 5.43 11.43
N THR A 65 -9.55 6.05 12.28
CA THR A 65 -10.05 6.92 13.35
C THR A 65 -10.45 8.32 12.88
N SER A 66 -10.26 8.61 11.59
CA SER A 66 -10.70 9.86 10.99
C SER A 66 -12.16 9.75 10.56
N SER A 67 -12.92 10.84 10.68
CA SER A 67 -14.28 10.96 10.12
C SER A 67 -14.35 10.63 8.62
N LYS A 68 -13.19 10.68 7.96
CA LYS A 68 -13.03 10.40 6.53
C LYS A 68 -13.02 8.90 6.19
N ALA A 69 -12.71 8.04 7.15
CA ALA A 69 -12.91 6.62 6.95
C ALA A 69 -14.39 6.26 6.78
N GLU A 70 -15.26 6.87 7.60
CA GLU A 70 -16.71 6.70 7.48
C GLU A 70 -17.26 7.27 6.17
N GLU A 71 -16.71 8.40 5.73
CA GLU A 71 -17.06 9.01 4.44
C GLU A 71 -16.64 8.12 3.27
N LEU A 72 -15.47 7.49 3.34
CA LEU A 72 -15.02 6.53 2.33
C LEU A 72 -15.89 5.26 2.35
N ASP A 73 -16.26 4.76 3.52
CA ASP A 73 -17.17 3.63 3.65
C ASP A 73 -18.52 3.92 3.01
N SER A 74 -19.05 5.14 3.19
CA SER A 74 -20.30 5.57 2.54
C SER A 74 -20.15 5.69 1.03
N LEU A 75 -19.00 6.17 0.55
CA LEU A 75 -18.69 6.27 -0.88
C LEU A 75 -18.59 4.89 -1.56
N LEU A 76 -18.08 3.89 -0.83
CA LEU A 76 -17.87 2.52 -1.29
C LEU A 76 -18.91 1.56 -0.67
N SER A 77 -20.14 2.03 -0.50
CA SER A 77 -21.22 1.25 0.15
C SER A 77 -21.61 -0.03 -0.58
N ASP A 78 -21.35 -0.09 -1.89
CA ASP A 78 -21.56 -1.27 -2.77
C ASP A 78 -20.36 -2.24 -2.78
N TYR A 79 -19.31 -1.93 -2.02
CA TYR A 79 -18.15 -2.80 -1.90
C TYR A 79 -18.22 -3.58 -0.58
N ASP A 80 -17.95 -4.88 -0.65
CA ASP A 80 -17.53 -5.62 0.54
C ASP A 80 -16.19 -5.08 1.01
N ARG A 81 -15.98 -5.03 2.33
CA ARG A 81 -14.72 -4.50 2.87
C ARG A 81 -14.06 -5.41 3.88
N THR A 82 -12.76 -5.30 3.94
CA THR A 82 -11.96 -5.72 5.07
C THR A 82 -10.99 -4.62 5.46
N VAL A 83 -11.10 -4.14 6.69
CA VAL A 83 -10.11 -3.26 7.30
C VAL A 83 -9.34 -4.10 8.29
N VAL A 84 -8.05 -4.15 8.11
CA VAL A 84 -7.17 -4.97 8.93
C VAL A 84 -6.32 -4.07 9.78
N MET A 85 -6.31 -4.41 11.06
CA MET A 85 -5.57 -3.83 12.16
C MET A 85 -6.11 -2.52 12.71
N GLU A 86 -6.85 -2.67 13.78
CA GLU A 86 -7.14 -1.60 14.72
C GLU A 86 -5.90 -1.35 15.59
N GLY A 87 -5.06 -0.39 15.19
CA GLY A 87 -4.09 0.20 16.10
C GLY A 87 -4.82 0.98 17.18
N ASN A 88 -4.37 0.91 18.42
CA ASN A 88 -4.83 1.83 19.45
C ASN A 88 -3.91 3.07 19.49
N ARG A 89 -4.31 4.15 20.19
CA ARG A 89 -3.51 5.39 20.31
C ARG A 89 -2.10 5.19 20.90
N ARG A 90 -1.85 4.07 21.60
CA ARG A 90 -0.56 3.75 22.23
C ARG A 90 0.35 2.90 21.34
N ASP A 91 -0.21 2.35 20.27
CA ASP A 91 0.45 1.41 19.39
C ASP A 91 0.05 1.73 17.93
N PRO A 92 0.69 2.75 17.34
CA PRO A 92 0.35 3.20 16.00
C PRO A 92 0.71 2.10 14.99
N VAL A 93 -0.30 1.47 14.48
CA VAL A 93 -0.20 0.54 13.36
C VAL A 93 -0.60 1.31 12.11
N PHE A 94 0.09 1.09 11.00
CA PHE A 94 -0.32 1.63 9.71
C PHE A 94 -1.38 0.71 9.11
N PRO A 95 -2.69 0.98 9.33
CA PRO A 95 -3.72 0.05 8.94
C PRO A 95 -3.80 -0.12 7.43
N LEU A 96 -4.17 -1.34 7.04
CA LEU A 96 -4.48 -1.70 5.67
C LEU A 96 -5.98 -1.79 5.50
N ALA A 97 -6.50 -1.33 4.36
CA ALA A 97 -7.89 -1.53 3.99
C ALA A 97 -7.97 -2.16 2.59
N LEU A 98 -8.96 -3.03 2.41
CA LEU A 98 -9.31 -3.58 1.11
C LEU A 98 -10.83 -3.46 0.95
N TYR A 99 -11.25 -2.89 -0.16
CA TYR A 99 -12.64 -2.83 -0.60
C TYR A 99 -12.76 -3.59 -1.92
N THR A 100 -13.85 -4.32 -2.11
CA THR A 100 -14.04 -5.16 -3.30
C THR A 100 -15.52 -5.30 -3.65
N LYS A 101 -15.82 -5.32 -4.94
CA LYS A 101 -17.16 -5.66 -5.48
C LYS A 101 -17.43 -7.18 -5.45
N TYR A 102 -16.39 -7.97 -5.18
CA TYR A 102 -16.51 -9.44 -5.14
C TYR A 102 -16.76 -9.93 -3.72
N ARG A 103 -17.45 -11.06 -3.62
CA ARG A 103 -17.70 -11.72 -2.34
C ARG A 103 -16.40 -12.18 -1.70
N ILE A 104 -16.20 -11.82 -0.44
CA ILE A 104 -15.07 -12.28 0.38
C ILE A 104 -15.37 -13.68 0.91
N LEU A 105 -14.51 -14.66 0.59
CA LEU A 105 -14.59 -16.04 1.05
C LEU A 105 -13.76 -16.27 2.32
N GLY A 106 -12.64 -15.58 2.43
CA GLY A 106 -11.72 -15.72 3.56
C GLY A 106 -10.75 -14.54 3.62
N LYS A 107 -10.19 -14.32 4.80
CA LYS A 107 -9.20 -13.27 5.02
C LYS A 107 -8.33 -13.59 6.21
N SER A 108 -7.09 -13.09 6.18
CA SER A 108 -6.20 -13.09 7.33
C SER A 108 -5.18 -11.96 7.22
N HIS A 109 -4.44 -11.73 8.28
CA HIS A 109 -3.37 -10.74 8.31
C HIS A 109 -2.15 -11.27 9.04
N SER A 110 -1.02 -10.66 8.78
CA SER A 110 0.24 -10.94 9.47
C SER A 110 1.07 -9.68 9.67
N ILE A 111 1.80 -9.66 10.76
CA ILE A 111 2.85 -8.68 11.03
C ILE A 111 4.14 -9.26 10.45
N LEU A 112 4.88 -8.45 9.72
CA LEU A 112 6.05 -8.90 8.95
C LEU A 112 7.38 -8.72 9.69
N GLY A 113 7.33 -8.48 11.01
CA GLY A 113 8.52 -8.30 11.86
C GLY A 113 8.21 -8.44 13.34
N PRO A 114 9.20 -8.26 14.22
CA PRO A 114 9.02 -8.42 15.67
C PRO A 114 8.14 -7.32 16.29
N MET A 115 8.01 -6.17 15.64
CA MET A 115 7.18 -5.05 16.10
C MET A 115 6.04 -4.80 15.12
N LYS A 116 4.90 -4.34 15.63
CA LYS A 116 3.70 -4.08 14.82
C LYS A 116 3.90 -3.03 13.72
N GLN A 117 4.83 -2.10 13.92
CA GLN A 117 5.19 -1.07 12.95
C GLN A 117 6.17 -1.54 11.88
N ASP A 118 6.69 -2.76 11.97
CA ASP A 118 7.73 -3.24 11.05
C ASP A 118 7.23 -3.56 9.65
N GLY A 119 5.94 -3.65 9.47
CA GLY A 119 5.28 -3.93 8.22
C GLY A 119 4.14 -4.91 8.40
N GLN A 120 3.24 -4.92 7.45
CA GLN A 120 2.00 -5.70 7.54
C GLN A 120 1.61 -6.25 6.19
N SER A 121 0.94 -7.39 6.23
CA SER A 121 0.31 -8.01 5.09
C SER A 121 -1.09 -8.45 5.44
N VAL A 122 -2.04 -8.18 4.56
CA VAL A 122 -3.36 -8.78 4.59
C VAL A 122 -3.60 -9.55 3.31
N TRP A 123 -4.21 -10.72 3.41
CA TRP A 123 -4.73 -11.38 2.23
C TRP A 123 -6.24 -11.60 2.35
N VAL A 124 -6.87 -11.58 1.19
CA VAL A 124 -8.31 -11.78 1.04
C VAL A 124 -8.56 -12.72 -0.13
N ASP A 125 -9.38 -13.75 0.09
CA ASP A 125 -9.86 -14.64 -0.97
C ASP A 125 -11.19 -14.10 -1.51
N LEU A 126 -11.24 -13.90 -2.80
CA LEU A 126 -12.38 -13.34 -3.52
C LEU A 126 -12.97 -14.38 -4.46
N LEU A 127 -14.29 -14.49 -4.48
CA LEU A 127 -15.01 -15.26 -5.48
C LEU A 127 -15.21 -14.41 -6.74
N VAL A 128 -14.57 -14.80 -7.83
CA VAL A 128 -14.67 -14.11 -9.13
C VAL A 128 -15.15 -15.10 -10.19
N GLY A 129 -16.44 -15.04 -10.51
CA GLY A 129 -17.09 -16.11 -11.28
C GLY A 129 -17.02 -17.41 -10.50
N ASP A 130 -16.43 -18.44 -11.10
CA ASP A 130 -16.21 -19.76 -10.48
C ASP A 130 -14.80 -19.93 -9.89
N ASP A 131 -13.97 -18.90 -10.01
CA ASP A 131 -12.58 -18.92 -9.55
C ASP A 131 -12.43 -18.27 -8.16
N THR A 132 -11.46 -18.75 -7.38
CA THR A 132 -10.98 -18.05 -6.19
C THR A 132 -9.67 -17.32 -6.51
N ILE A 133 -9.65 -16.02 -6.22
CA ILE A 133 -8.47 -15.18 -6.40
C ILE A 133 -8.04 -14.67 -5.03
N ARG A 134 -6.77 -14.87 -4.66
CA ARG A 134 -6.19 -14.29 -3.44
C ARG A 134 -5.47 -13.00 -3.75
N ILE A 135 -5.85 -11.94 -3.07
CA ILE A 135 -5.22 -10.63 -3.13
C ILE A 135 -4.38 -10.42 -1.88
N PHE A 136 -3.13 -10.04 -2.06
CA PHE A 136 -2.25 -9.62 -0.98
C PHE A 136 -2.08 -8.10 -0.99
N ASN A 137 -2.55 -7.42 0.04
CA ASN A 137 -2.29 -6.00 0.27
C ASN A 137 -1.17 -5.88 1.32
N ASN A 138 -0.02 -5.34 0.92
CA ASN A 138 1.19 -5.34 1.71
C ASN A 138 1.66 -3.91 1.99
N HIS A 139 2.09 -3.66 3.23
CA HIS A 139 2.79 -2.45 3.62
C HIS A 139 4.10 -2.84 4.30
N LEU A 140 5.21 -2.72 3.57
CA LEU A 140 6.54 -3.05 4.07
C LEU A 140 7.10 -1.91 4.93
N HIS A 141 8.09 -2.22 5.74
CA HIS A 141 8.82 -1.23 6.53
C HIS A 141 9.32 -0.06 5.66
N SER A 142 9.31 1.16 6.21
CA SER A 142 9.78 2.35 5.49
C SER A 142 11.29 2.26 5.20
N THR A 143 11.74 2.80 4.07
CA THR A 143 13.17 2.98 3.80
C THR A 143 13.82 3.99 4.74
N ALA A 144 13.00 4.79 5.46
CA ALA A 144 13.39 5.88 6.35
C ALA A 144 14.29 6.94 5.68
N ILE A 145 14.17 7.11 4.37
CA ILE A 145 14.70 8.29 3.66
C ILE A 145 13.63 9.38 3.75
N THR A 146 13.97 10.47 4.40
CA THR A 146 13.07 11.61 4.56
C THR A 146 13.18 12.58 3.39
N VAL A 147 12.18 13.46 3.23
CA VAL A 147 12.26 14.58 2.26
C VAL A 147 13.49 15.45 2.50
N HIS A 148 13.92 15.60 3.77
CA HIS A 148 15.15 16.33 4.10
C HIS A 148 16.40 15.60 3.63
N ASP A 149 16.44 14.26 3.76
CA ASP A 149 17.55 13.46 3.26
C ASP A 149 17.64 13.54 1.73
N ASP A 150 16.51 13.43 1.04
CA ASP A 150 16.42 13.55 -0.41
C ASP A 150 16.89 14.92 -0.89
N LYS A 151 16.40 15.99 -0.27
CA LYS A 151 16.84 17.35 -0.55
C LYS A 151 18.32 17.54 -0.29
N TYR A 152 18.82 17.05 0.84
CA TYR A 152 20.23 17.13 1.21
C TYR A 152 21.15 16.47 0.19
N LEU A 153 20.74 15.32 -0.36
CA LEU A 153 21.48 14.58 -1.38
C LEU A 153 21.35 15.23 -2.77
N SER A 154 20.14 15.59 -3.18
CA SER A 154 19.86 16.10 -4.54
C SER A 154 20.41 17.51 -4.75
N GLU A 155 20.43 18.36 -3.72
CA GLU A 155 21.00 19.70 -3.76
C GLU A 155 22.51 19.73 -3.42
N HIS A 156 23.15 18.58 -3.25
CA HIS A 156 24.58 18.44 -2.95
C HIS A 156 25.03 19.23 -1.70
N GLN A 157 24.14 19.45 -0.74
CA GLN A 157 24.43 20.21 0.48
C GLN A 157 25.61 19.63 1.29
N PHE A 158 25.86 18.32 1.13
CA PHE A 158 26.96 17.61 1.77
C PHE A 158 28.36 18.10 1.35
N LEU A 159 28.48 18.80 0.22
CA LEU A 159 29.75 19.34 -0.24
C LEU A 159 30.20 20.56 0.57
N THR A 160 29.26 21.28 1.18
CA THR A 160 29.51 22.49 1.98
C THR A 160 29.31 22.27 3.48
N ASP A 161 28.72 21.16 3.87
CA ASP A 161 28.44 20.79 5.26
C ASP A 161 29.70 20.18 5.90
N THR A 162 30.24 20.78 6.95
CA THR A 162 31.42 20.28 7.69
C THR A 162 31.17 18.90 8.30
N ALA A 163 29.92 18.54 8.58
CA ALA A 163 29.51 17.22 9.05
C ALA A 163 29.00 16.31 7.90
N GLY A 164 29.13 16.74 6.64
CA GLY A 164 28.54 16.10 5.47
C GLY A 164 28.84 14.62 5.33
N GLY A 165 30.09 14.24 5.55
CA GLY A 165 30.51 12.84 5.47
C GLY A 165 29.84 11.93 6.51
N ALA A 166 29.67 12.40 7.74
CA ALA A 166 29.00 11.64 8.80
C ALA A 166 27.48 11.52 8.52
N LYS A 167 26.88 12.58 8.02
CA LYS A 167 25.44 12.63 7.72
C LYS A 167 25.08 11.74 6.55
N ILE A 168 25.87 11.75 5.46
CA ILE A 168 25.73 10.83 4.33
C ILE A 168 25.86 9.38 4.81
N LYS A 169 26.91 9.08 5.58
CA LYS A 169 27.13 7.74 6.12
C LYS A 169 25.94 7.24 6.94
N ASN A 170 25.31 8.12 7.70
CA ASN A 170 24.12 7.80 8.48
C ASN A 170 22.89 7.55 7.60
N ILE A 171 22.68 8.36 6.55
CA ILE A 171 21.60 8.17 5.57
C ILE A 171 21.74 6.80 4.90
N PHE A 172 22.92 6.48 4.38
CA PHE A 172 23.17 5.19 3.71
C PHE A 172 23.05 3.99 4.66
N ARG A 173 23.49 4.13 5.91
CA ARG A 173 23.33 3.08 6.91
C ARG A 173 21.84 2.79 7.16
N ARG A 174 21.01 3.81 7.41
CA ARG A 174 19.55 3.66 7.59
C ARG A 174 18.90 3.01 6.36
N PHE A 175 19.26 3.47 5.18
CA PHE A 175 18.76 2.91 3.94
C PHE A 175 19.11 1.42 3.80
N ARG A 176 20.37 1.06 4.04
CA ARG A 176 20.81 -0.33 3.98
C ARG A 176 20.05 -1.20 4.98
N ASP A 177 20.01 -0.79 6.25
CA ASP A 177 19.42 -1.59 7.33
C ASP A 177 17.91 -1.80 7.08
N ASN A 178 17.19 -0.76 6.67
CA ASN A 178 15.79 -0.86 6.34
C ASN A 178 15.54 -1.65 5.04
N SER A 179 16.44 -1.57 4.06
CA SER A 179 16.33 -2.37 2.83
C SER A 179 16.49 -3.86 3.12
N MET A 180 17.39 -4.24 4.02
CA MET A 180 17.54 -5.63 4.45
C MET A 180 16.29 -6.13 5.18
N LEU A 181 15.69 -5.31 6.04
CA LEU A 181 14.45 -5.66 6.71
C LEU A 181 13.31 -5.86 5.70
N ARG A 182 13.18 -4.95 4.72
CA ARG A 182 12.19 -5.06 3.64
C ARG A 182 12.38 -6.34 2.80
N ALA A 183 13.63 -6.72 2.52
CA ALA A 183 13.93 -7.96 1.80
C ALA A 183 13.43 -9.19 2.59
N ALA A 184 13.71 -9.24 3.90
CA ALA A 184 13.23 -10.33 4.75
C ALA A 184 11.69 -10.37 4.84
N GLN A 185 11.03 -9.22 4.83
CA GLN A 185 9.57 -9.11 4.77
C GLN A 185 9.02 -9.63 3.44
N ALA A 186 9.65 -9.25 2.32
CA ALA A 186 9.28 -9.73 0.99
C ALA A 186 9.43 -11.26 0.88
N ASP A 187 10.50 -11.83 1.44
CA ASP A 187 10.69 -13.29 1.50
C ASP A 187 9.59 -13.98 2.31
N THR A 188 9.12 -13.33 3.37
CA THR A 188 8.01 -13.86 4.20
C THR A 188 6.71 -13.88 3.39
N ILE A 189 6.42 -12.82 2.66
CA ILE A 189 5.25 -12.75 1.75
C ILE A 189 5.39 -13.79 0.64
N ALA A 190 6.55 -13.90 0.01
CA ALA A 190 6.80 -14.87 -1.06
C ALA A 190 6.55 -16.31 -0.59
N ARG A 191 6.98 -16.65 0.63
CA ARG A 191 6.67 -17.97 1.22
C ARG A 191 5.18 -18.17 1.47
N ALA A 192 4.46 -17.13 1.94
CA ALA A 192 3.02 -17.21 2.13
C ALA A 192 2.29 -17.41 0.78
N ILE A 193 2.73 -16.73 -0.25
CA ILE A 193 2.24 -16.89 -1.63
C ILE A 193 2.49 -18.32 -2.10
N ALA A 194 3.70 -18.83 -1.98
CA ALA A 194 4.07 -20.18 -2.41
C ALA A 194 3.30 -21.29 -1.66
N ALA A 195 2.94 -21.02 -0.41
CA ALA A 195 2.15 -21.95 0.42
C ALA A 195 0.64 -21.92 0.13
N THR A 196 0.17 -21.05 -0.78
CA THR A 196 -1.26 -20.90 -1.10
C THR A 196 -1.67 -21.88 -2.20
N PRO A 197 -2.42 -22.95 -1.88
CA PRO A 197 -2.82 -23.94 -2.87
C PRO A 197 -4.05 -23.47 -3.65
N GLY A 198 -4.07 -23.73 -4.96
CA GLY A 198 -5.27 -23.68 -5.79
C GLY A 198 -5.87 -22.29 -6.07
N CYS A 199 -5.30 -21.21 -5.53
CA CYS A 199 -5.74 -19.85 -5.80
C CYS A 199 -4.87 -19.18 -6.86
N LYS A 200 -5.49 -18.32 -7.67
CA LYS A 200 -4.75 -17.34 -8.47
C LYS A 200 -4.34 -16.21 -7.53
N ILE A 201 -3.12 -15.71 -7.68
CA ILE A 201 -2.53 -14.73 -6.75
C ILE A 201 -2.22 -13.45 -7.47
N VAL A 202 -2.57 -12.34 -6.83
CA VAL A 202 -2.31 -10.98 -7.31
C VAL A 202 -1.66 -10.15 -6.20
#